data_323ef96cd216c05255bdb000bbb12460
#
_entry.id   323ef96cd216c05255bdb000bbb12460
#
_cell.length_a   1.000
_cell.length_b   1.000
_cell.length_c   1.000
_cell.angle_alpha   90.00
_cell.angle_beta   90.00
_cell.angle_gamma   90.00
#
_symmetry.space_group_name_H-M   'P 1'
#
loop_
_entity.id
_entity.type
_entity.pdbx_description
1 polymer ?
#
loop_
_entity_poly.entity_id
_entity_poly.type
_entity_poly.pdbx_seq_one_letter_code
_entity_poly.pdbx_strand_id
1 'polypeptide(L)'
;LVFIIGLSIFLMLVLKNQALTFVILLGYIGLTVFYIEDKFYYLFDYMAYSLPLVKSTIVGFSNWEVILNHRAIYFLAGLAFVFFTISLFRRLPHSSRSNYPWVFLSVCTLLLSLACGYWHVHSILYQGDIRAAYTRVNNQYVATPKLFIHQYDFSVEQRLDDFLSEVTMRGVALDSSAVFTFCLNPGLTVRSVDSDGQPLKFKRDKQIVLVDFGTNLAKGDTASVTFKYDGQIDNSFCYLDIPPEVLQASKKKFLFNIDKQYCFFFRNIGVTNSYRVALYVVTSDVENPGN
;
A
#
# COMPACT_ATOMS: atom_id res chain seq x y z
N LEU A 1 -13.69 20.67 8.06
CA LEU A 1 -14.56 21.85 8.25
C LEU A 1 -15.93 21.66 7.59
N VAL A 2 -16.03 21.40 6.28
CA VAL A 2 -17.32 21.32 5.53
C VAL A 2 -18.29 20.32 6.18
N PHE A 3 -17.80 19.14 6.61
CA PHE A 3 -18.61 18.14 7.28
C PHE A 3 -19.26 18.64 8.57
N ILE A 4 -18.49 19.19 9.49
CA ILE A 4 -19.01 19.66 10.79
C ILE A 4 -19.95 20.85 10.60
N ILE A 5 -19.63 21.77 9.68
CA ILE A 5 -20.51 22.92 9.38
C ILE A 5 -21.83 22.38 8.76
N GLY A 6 -21.75 21.52 7.77
CA GLY A 6 -22.96 20.93 7.14
C GLY A 6 -23.83 20.17 8.14
N LEU A 7 -23.20 19.32 8.97
CA LEU A 7 -23.91 18.58 10.02
C LEU A 7 -24.54 19.51 11.06
N SER A 8 -23.84 20.56 11.51
CA SER A 8 -24.37 21.49 12.52
C SER A 8 -25.55 22.28 12.02
N ILE A 9 -25.52 22.80 10.79
CA ILE A 9 -26.63 23.53 10.17
C ILE A 9 -27.82 22.60 9.97
N PHE A 10 -27.58 21.38 9.49
CA PHE A 10 -28.61 20.38 9.30
C PHE A 10 -29.31 20.01 10.63
N LEU A 11 -28.52 19.69 11.67
CA LEU A 11 -29.06 19.34 12.99
C LEU A 11 -29.85 20.52 13.60
N MET A 12 -29.34 21.76 13.46
CA MET A 12 -30.02 22.93 13.97
C MET A 12 -31.39 23.14 13.30
N LEU A 13 -31.46 22.89 12.00
CA LEU A 13 -32.73 22.97 11.25
C LEU A 13 -33.74 21.90 11.68
N VAL A 14 -33.26 20.67 11.91
CA VAL A 14 -34.13 19.53 12.28
C VAL A 14 -34.58 19.63 13.75
N LEU A 15 -33.66 19.89 14.66
CA LEU A 15 -33.91 19.92 16.11
C LEU A 15 -34.56 21.21 16.59
N LYS A 16 -34.34 22.31 15.86
CA LYS A 16 -34.83 23.67 16.20
C LYS A 16 -34.44 24.12 17.63
N ASN A 17 -33.43 23.51 18.19
CA ASN A 17 -32.91 23.79 19.52
C ASN A 17 -31.38 23.88 19.50
N GLN A 18 -30.84 25.05 19.74
CA GLN A 18 -29.40 25.32 19.68
C GLN A 18 -28.60 24.54 20.74
N ALA A 19 -29.13 24.48 21.97
CA ALA A 19 -28.46 23.79 23.07
C ALA A 19 -28.35 22.28 22.80
N LEU A 20 -29.46 21.67 22.33
CA LEU A 20 -29.48 20.24 21.99
C LEU A 20 -28.54 19.94 20.81
N THR A 21 -28.52 20.78 19.79
CA THR A 21 -27.58 20.66 18.66
C THR A 21 -26.13 20.67 19.13
N PHE A 22 -25.80 21.61 20.00
CA PHE A 22 -24.43 21.71 20.57
C PHE A 22 -24.04 20.45 21.36
N VAL A 23 -24.94 19.94 22.22
CA VAL A 23 -24.69 18.73 23.02
C VAL A 23 -24.48 17.50 22.11
N ILE A 24 -25.28 17.35 21.05
CA ILE A 24 -25.14 16.23 20.10
C ILE A 24 -23.80 16.33 19.33
N LEU A 25 -23.41 17.53 18.87
CA LEU A 25 -22.14 17.71 18.17
C LEU A 25 -20.95 17.47 19.10
N LEU A 26 -21.00 17.94 20.34
CA LEU A 26 -19.96 17.68 21.33
C LEU A 26 -19.87 16.19 21.65
N GLY A 27 -21.02 15.51 21.81
CA GLY A 27 -21.10 14.06 21.99
C GLY A 27 -20.52 13.29 20.81
N TYR A 28 -20.82 13.71 19.58
CA TYR A 28 -20.24 13.12 18.37
C TYR A 28 -18.72 13.29 18.34
N ILE A 29 -18.21 14.48 18.60
CA ILE A 29 -16.77 14.75 18.65
C ILE A 29 -16.10 13.89 19.75
N GLY A 30 -16.67 13.86 20.94
CA GLY A 30 -16.15 13.03 22.04
C GLY A 30 -16.14 11.54 21.69
N LEU A 31 -17.22 11.03 21.11
CA LEU A 31 -17.33 9.64 20.68
C LEU A 31 -16.27 9.30 19.63
N THR A 32 -16.07 10.16 18.63
CA THR A 32 -15.11 9.90 17.55
C THR A 32 -13.67 9.97 18.04
N VAL A 33 -13.32 10.94 18.89
CA VAL A 33 -11.93 11.12 19.35
C VAL A 33 -11.53 10.07 20.40
N PHE A 34 -12.43 9.71 21.34
CA PHE A 34 -12.05 8.86 22.47
C PHE A 34 -12.43 7.39 22.33
N TYR A 35 -13.38 7.07 21.43
CA TYR A 35 -13.91 5.70 21.39
C TYR A 35 -13.83 5.02 20.03
N ILE A 36 -14.06 5.74 18.94
CA ILE A 36 -14.18 5.13 17.58
C ILE A 36 -12.96 5.44 16.71
N GLU A 37 -12.05 6.32 17.13
CA GLU A 37 -10.93 6.79 16.31
C GLU A 37 -10.16 5.65 15.62
N ASP A 38 -9.77 4.62 16.37
CA ASP A 38 -8.96 3.49 15.88
C ASP A 38 -9.77 2.36 15.26
N LYS A 39 -11.12 2.41 15.38
CA LYS A 39 -12.01 1.39 14.84
C LYS A 39 -12.27 1.61 13.36
N PHE A 40 -12.64 0.53 12.66
CA PHE A 40 -12.92 0.55 11.24
C PHE A 40 -11.83 1.21 10.39
N TYR A 41 -10.56 0.95 10.73
CA TYR A 41 -9.39 1.44 10.00
C TYR A 41 -9.32 2.97 9.91
N TYR A 42 -9.62 3.64 11.01
CA TYR A 42 -9.67 5.10 11.12
C TYR A 42 -10.71 5.77 10.21
N LEU A 43 -11.72 5.01 9.77
CA LEU A 43 -12.79 5.55 8.93
C LEU A 43 -13.51 6.74 9.59
N PHE A 44 -13.71 6.69 10.91
CA PHE A 44 -14.45 7.71 11.65
C PHE A 44 -13.59 8.88 12.16
N ASP A 45 -12.31 8.91 11.83
CA ASP A 45 -11.45 10.06 12.10
C ASP A 45 -11.72 11.20 11.11
N TYR A 46 -12.80 11.96 11.33
CA TYR A 46 -13.21 13.04 10.44
C TYR A 46 -12.18 14.18 10.33
N MET A 47 -11.30 14.33 11.31
CA MET A 47 -10.19 15.30 11.26
C MET A 47 -9.01 14.76 10.44
N ALA A 48 -8.96 13.46 10.20
CA ALA A 48 -7.84 12.72 9.64
C ALA A 48 -6.51 13.01 10.38
N TYR A 49 -6.61 13.13 11.69
CA TYR A 49 -5.45 13.35 12.57
C TYR A 49 -4.57 12.11 12.63
N SER A 50 -5.21 10.95 12.59
CA SER A 50 -4.55 9.64 12.67
C SER A 50 -4.06 9.11 11.33
N LEU A 51 -4.45 9.73 10.20
CA LEU A 51 -3.93 9.37 8.89
C LEU A 51 -2.51 9.90 8.71
N PRO A 52 -1.54 9.04 8.37
CA PRO A 52 -0.16 9.48 8.20
C PRO A 52 -0.02 10.35 6.94
N LEU A 53 0.52 11.55 7.11
CA LEU A 53 0.93 12.44 6.04
C LEU A 53 2.42 12.23 5.77
N VAL A 54 2.75 11.22 4.98
CA VAL A 54 4.14 10.90 4.65
C VAL A 54 4.55 11.70 3.41
N LYS A 55 5.33 12.76 3.63
CA LYS A 55 5.88 13.59 2.56
C LYS A 55 7.33 13.20 2.32
N SER A 56 7.61 12.69 1.12
CA SER A 56 8.97 12.51 0.62
C SER A 56 9.42 13.78 -0.12
N THR A 57 10.69 14.12 -0.02
CA THR A 57 11.30 15.22 -0.78
C THR A 57 11.40 14.93 -2.27
N ILE A 58 11.37 13.64 -2.65
CA ILE A 58 11.54 13.19 -4.04
C ILE A 58 10.19 12.91 -4.69
N VAL A 59 9.31 12.15 -4.02
CA VAL A 59 8.04 11.63 -4.59
C VAL A 59 6.80 12.40 -4.12
N GLY A 60 6.96 13.35 -3.20
CA GLY A 60 5.83 14.05 -2.61
C GLY A 60 5.07 13.17 -1.59
N PHE A 61 3.74 13.16 -1.64
CA PHE A 61 2.94 12.34 -0.74
C PHE A 61 2.76 10.93 -1.30
N SER A 62 3.43 9.94 -0.70
CA SER A 62 3.40 8.54 -1.17
C SER A 62 2.04 7.84 -0.98
N ASN A 63 1.21 8.34 -0.06
CA ASN A 63 -0.11 7.79 0.26
C ASN A 63 -1.27 8.75 -0.06
N TRP A 64 -1.09 9.61 -1.06
CA TRP A 64 -2.06 10.65 -1.43
C TRP A 64 -3.45 10.09 -1.77
N GLU A 65 -3.53 8.89 -2.34
CA GLU A 65 -4.79 8.23 -2.70
C GLU A 65 -5.64 7.92 -1.45
N VAL A 66 -5.01 7.38 -0.39
CA VAL A 66 -5.69 7.08 0.87
C VAL A 66 -6.17 8.37 1.53
N ILE A 67 -5.32 9.41 1.54
CA ILE A 67 -5.64 10.71 2.13
C ILE A 67 -6.80 11.36 1.37
N LEU A 68 -6.71 11.39 0.03
CA LEU A 68 -7.73 12.02 -0.81
C LEU A 68 -9.08 11.31 -0.68
N ASN A 69 -9.08 9.97 -0.74
CA ASN A 69 -10.31 9.18 -0.57
C ASN A 69 -10.94 9.42 0.80
N HIS A 70 -10.16 9.39 1.88
CA HIS A 70 -10.67 9.65 3.22
C HIS A 70 -11.23 11.09 3.37
N ARG A 71 -10.57 12.09 2.81
CA ARG A 71 -11.07 13.48 2.80
C ARG A 71 -12.34 13.63 1.96
N ALA A 72 -12.44 12.89 0.84
CA ALA A 72 -13.62 12.89 -0.02
C ALA A 72 -14.85 12.36 0.72
N ILE A 73 -14.72 11.33 1.58
CA ILE A 73 -15.82 10.81 2.40
C ILE A 73 -16.50 11.95 3.17
N TYR A 74 -15.74 12.69 3.93
CA TYR A 74 -16.26 13.75 4.80
C TYR A 74 -16.66 15.00 4.03
N PHE A 75 -15.98 15.31 2.94
CA PHE A 75 -16.38 16.42 2.08
C PHE A 75 -17.74 16.17 1.45
N LEU A 76 -17.94 14.98 0.87
CA LEU A 76 -19.20 14.58 0.24
C LEU A 76 -20.34 14.45 1.25
N ALA A 77 -20.07 13.89 2.44
CA ALA A 77 -21.04 13.83 3.53
C ALA A 77 -21.46 15.25 3.98
N GLY A 78 -20.49 16.16 4.11
CA GLY A 78 -20.77 17.55 4.45
C GLY A 78 -21.63 18.24 3.40
N LEU A 79 -21.34 18.07 2.12
CA LEU A 79 -22.16 18.57 1.02
C LEU A 79 -23.56 17.99 1.04
N ALA A 80 -23.70 16.69 1.33
CA ALA A 80 -25.02 16.04 1.45
C ALA A 80 -25.86 16.73 2.53
N PHE A 81 -25.31 17.00 3.72
CA PHE A 81 -26.02 17.73 4.78
C PHE A 81 -26.39 19.16 4.36
N VAL A 82 -25.52 19.86 3.64
CA VAL A 82 -25.82 21.19 3.11
C VAL A 82 -27.01 21.12 2.13
N PHE A 83 -26.99 20.20 1.19
CA PHE A 83 -28.10 20.02 0.22
C PHE A 83 -29.40 19.60 0.89
N PHE A 84 -29.35 18.72 1.90
CA PHE A 84 -30.53 18.39 2.72
C PHE A 84 -31.07 19.62 3.42
N THR A 85 -30.20 20.44 4.00
CA THR A 85 -30.61 21.69 4.64
C THR A 85 -31.32 22.59 3.64
N ILE A 86 -30.76 22.81 2.44
CA ILE A 86 -31.37 23.63 1.39
C ILE A 86 -32.75 23.07 1.00
N SER A 87 -32.90 21.76 0.94
CA SER A 87 -34.18 21.13 0.58
C SER A 87 -35.26 21.28 1.64
N LEU A 88 -34.88 21.35 2.93
CA LEU A 88 -35.78 21.48 4.07
C LEU A 88 -36.14 22.93 4.41
N PHE A 89 -35.42 23.93 3.89
CA PHE A 89 -35.73 25.32 4.12
C PHE A 89 -37.12 25.67 3.56
N ARG A 90 -37.96 26.27 4.39
CA ARG A 90 -39.25 26.80 3.96
C ARG A 90 -39.06 27.92 2.94
N ARG A 91 -39.64 27.78 1.78
CA ARG A 91 -39.60 28.76 0.70
C ARG A 91 -40.74 29.77 0.86
N LEU A 92 -40.59 30.91 0.26
CA LEU A 92 -41.63 31.90 0.17
C LEU A 92 -42.85 31.34 -0.61
N PRO A 93 -44.10 31.75 -0.27
CA PRO A 93 -45.32 31.20 -0.86
C PRO A 93 -45.41 31.28 -2.38
N HIS A 94 -44.71 32.18 -3.03
CA HIS A 94 -44.69 32.39 -4.48
C HIS A 94 -43.56 31.69 -5.24
N SER A 95 -42.73 30.87 -4.55
CA SER A 95 -41.64 30.17 -5.20
C SER A 95 -42.15 28.89 -5.89
N SER A 96 -42.20 28.88 -7.23
CA SER A 96 -42.54 27.68 -8.04
C SER A 96 -41.39 26.67 -8.19
N ARG A 97 -40.23 26.94 -7.62
CA ARG A 97 -39.03 26.12 -7.82
C ARG A 97 -39.10 24.83 -7.01
N SER A 98 -38.99 23.69 -7.68
CA SER A 98 -39.02 22.35 -7.08
C SER A 98 -37.83 22.12 -6.12
N ASN A 99 -38.05 21.35 -5.05
CA ASN A 99 -37.01 20.88 -4.14
C ASN A 99 -36.32 19.58 -4.60
N TYR A 100 -36.91 18.89 -5.57
CA TYR A 100 -36.41 17.61 -6.06
C TYR A 100 -34.92 17.61 -6.44
N PRO A 101 -34.35 18.60 -7.16
CA PRO A 101 -32.96 18.59 -7.51
C PRO A 101 -32.02 18.63 -6.30
N TRP A 102 -32.39 19.33 -5.23
CA TRP A 102 -31.58 19.40 -4.01
C TRP A 102 -31.62 18.10 -3.21
N VAL A 103 -32.79 17.47 -3.14
CA VAL A 103 -32.93 16.14 -2.52
C VAL A 103 -32.14 15.10 -3.32
N PHE A 104 -32.31 15.10 -4.64
CA PHE A 104 -31.56 14.21 -5.51
C PHE A 104 -30.04 14.37 -5.35
N LEU A 105 -29.54 15.61 -5.37
CA LEU A 105 -28.13 15.90 -5.23
C LEU A 105 -27.59 15.48 -3.84
N SER A 106 -28.39 15.68 -2.79
CA SER A 106 -28.04 15.24 -1.44
C SER A 106 -27.93 13.72 -1.34
N VAL A 107 -28.89 12.99 -1.91
CA VAL A 107 -28.85 11.52 -1.92
C VAL A 107 -27.65 11.02 -2.74
N CYS A 108 -27.40 11.61 -3.92
CA CYS A 108 -26.25 11.22 -4.74
C CYS A 108 -24.91 11.46 -4.03
N THR A 109 -24.72 12.62 -3.39
CA THR A 109 -23.48 12.92 -2.65
C THR A 109 -23.32 12.04 -1.43
N LEU A 110 -24.41 11.69 -0.73
CA LEU A 110 -24.37 10.77 0.40
C LEU A 110 -23.99 9.35 -0.05
N LEU A 111 -24.59 8.86 -1.12
CA LEU A 111 -24.27 7.54 -1.68
C LEU A 111 -22.79 7.48 -2.14
N LEU A 112 -22.30 8.55 -2.76
CA LEU A 112 -20.90 8.62 -3.17
C LEU A 112 -19.97 8.64 -1.96
N SER A 113 -20.32 9.36 -0.87
CA SER A 113 -19.58 9.33 0.39
C SER A 113 -19.51 7.91 0.98
N LEU A 114 -20.65 7.19 0.98
CA LEU A 114 -20.69 5.80 1.45
C LEU A 114 -19.87 4.86 0.57
N ALA A 115 -19.88 5.06 -0.74
CA ALA A 115 -19.07 4.30 -1.69
C ALA A 115 -17.56 4.53 -1.44
N CYS A 116 -17.14 5.78 -1.21
CA CYS A 116 -15.76 6.09 -0.81
C CYS A 116 -15.39 5.44 0.53
N GLY A 117 -16.31 5.43 1.51
CA GLY A 117 -16.10 4.75 2.80
C GLY A 117 -15.95 3.23 2.65
N TYR A 118 -16.80 2.61 1.85
CA TYR A 118 -16.69 1.19 1.51
C TYR A 118 -15.34 0.88 0.83
N TRP A 119 -14.96 1.69 -0.16
CA TRP A 119 -13.68 1.55 -0.86
C TRP A 119 -12.48 1.67 0.11
N HIS A 120 -12.53 2.61 1.06
CA HIS A 120 -11.49 2.78 2.08
C HIS A 120 -11.29 1.50 2.90
N VAL A 121 -12.36 0.95 3.46
CA VAL A 121 -12.30 -0.28 4.26
C VAL A 121 -11.91 -1.48 3.41
N HIS A 122 -12.52 -1.64 2.23
CA HIS A 122 -12.26 -2.76 1.33
C HIS A 122 -10.81 -2.81 0.85
N SER A 123 -10.23 -1.66 0.47
CA SER A 123 -8.85 -1.59 0.00
C SER A 123 -7.84 -2.06 1.07
N ILE A 124 -8.08 -1.70 2.34
CA ILE A 124 -7.22 -2.11 3.45
C ILE A 124 -7.37 -3.61 3.74
N LEU A 125 -8.59 -4.12 3.75
CA LEU A 125 -8.85 -5.55 3.93
C LEU A 125 -8.23 -6.38 2.81
N TYR A 126 -8.42 -5.97 1.56
CA TYR A 126 -7.86 -6.63 0.39
C TYR A 126 -6.33 -6.70 0.42
N GLN A 127 -5.66 -5.60 0.78
CA GLN A 127 -4.21 -5.60 0.98
C GLN A 127 -3.77 -6.55 2.11
N GLY A 128 -4.57 -6.66 3.17
CA GLY A 128 -4.34 -7.61 4.25
C GLY A 128 -4.41 -9.06 3.79
N ASP A 129 -5.41 -9.42 2.98
CA ASP A 129 -5.58 -10.77 2.43
C ASP A 129 -4.45 -11.16 1.48
N ILE A 130 -4.03 -10.24 0.60
CA ILE A 130 -2.88 -10.44 -0.29
C ILE A 130 -1.62 -10.70 0.53
N ARG A 131 -1.36 -9.89 1.56
CA ARG A 131 -0.21 -10.03 2.45
C ARG A 131 -0.21 -11.37 3.18
N ALA A 132 -1.38 -11.78 3.69
CA ALA A 132 -1.55 -13.09 4.32
C ALA A 132 -1.28 -14.25 3.35
N ALA A 133 -1.63 -14.09 2.07
CA ALA A 133 -1.32 -15.06 1.03
C ALA A 133 0.19 -15.17 0.76
N TYR A 134 0.90 -14.03 0.71
CA TYR A 134 2.37 -14.03 0.57
C TYR A 134 3.06 -14.62 1.80
N THR A 135 2.59 -14.30 3.01
CA THR A 135 3.13 -14.89 4.25
C THR A 135 2.97 -16.41 4.27
N ARG A 136 1.84 -16.94 3.81
CA ARG A 136 1.66 -18.40 3.72
C ARG A 136 2.67 -19.07 2.78
N VAL A 137 2.89 -18.49 1.60
CA VAL A 137 3.90 -18.99 0.66
C VAL A 137 5.30 -18.88 1.26
N ASN A 138 5.61 -17.75 1.90
CA ASN A 138 6.90 -17.54 2.58
C ASN A 138 7.17 -18.68 3.59
N ASN A 139 6.19 -19.01 4.43
CA ASN A 139 6.33 -20.04 5.46
C ASN A 139 6.51 -21.45 4.88
N GLN A 140 5.95 -21.74 3.70
CA GLN A 140 6.14 -23.01 3.02
C GLN A 140 7.60 -23.24 2.57
N TYR A 141 8.30 -22.17 2.21
CA TYR A 141 9.65 -22.22 1.66
C TYR A 141 10.75 -21.81 2.65
N VAL A 142 10.43 -21.60 3.95
CA VAL A 142 11.43 -21.24 4.97
C VAL A 142 12.52 -22.31 5.12
N ALA A 143 12.15 -23.58 5.09
CA ALA A 143 13.07 -24.71 5.30
C ALA A 143 13.76 -25.21 4.01
N THR A 144 13.50 -24.59 2.86
CA THR A 144 14.11 -25.00 1.59
C THR A 144 15.58 -24.55 1.49
N PRO A 145 16.41 -25.25 0.67
CA PRO A 145 17.82 -24.89 0.47
C PRO A 145 18.00 -23.47 -0.04
N LYS A 146 19.02 -22.78 0.49
CA LYS A 146 19.32 -21.37 0.19
C LYS A 146 20.80 -21.15 -0.03
N LEU A 147 21.12 -20.11 -0.76
CA LEU A 147 22.48 -19.56 -0.85
C LEU A 147 22.65 -18.44 0.18
N PHE A 148 23.77 -18.42 0.87
CA PHE A 148 24.19 -17.25 1.62
C PHE A 148 24.85 -16.26 0.66
N ILE A 149 24.12 -15.24 0.24
CA ILE A 149 24.58 -14.27 -0.73
C ILE A 149 25.47 -13.24 -0.02
N HIS A 150 26.70 -13.10 -0.49
CA HIS A 150 27.67 -12.14 0.05
C HIS A 150 27.97 -10.98 -0.91
N GLN A 151 27.57 -11.10 -2.19
CA GLN A 151 27.77 -10.04 -3.18
C GLN A 151 26.57 -9.95 -4.12
N TYR A 152 26.17 -8.72 -4.40
CA TYR A 152 25.19 -8.36 -5.43
C TYR A 152 25.81 -7.33 -6.36
N ASP A 153 25.72 -7.57 -7.66
CA ASP A 153 26.06 -6.62 -8.72
C ASP A 153 24.79 -6.30 -9.48
N PHE A 154 24.33 -5.04 -9.39
CA PHE A 154 23.05 -4.60 -9.98
C PHE A 154 23.31 -3.68 -11.18
N SER A 155 22.57 -3.93 -12.25
CA SER A 155 22.35 -2.99 -13.34
C SER A 155 20.85 -2.72 -13.44
N VAL A 156 20.44 -1.47 -13.30
CA VAL A 156 19.02 -1.08 -13.30
C VAL A 156 18.80 0.02 -14.33
N GLU A 157 17.92 -0.24 -15.27
CA GLU A 157 17.45 0.73 -16.26
C GLU A 157 16.01 1.14 -15.89
N GLN A 158 15.84 2.41 -15.52
CA GLN A 158 14.53 2.95 -15.19
C GLN A 158 13.79 3.34 -16.49
N ARG A 159 12.52 2.95 -16.58
CA ARG A 159 11.59 3.35 -17.62
C ARG A 159 10.47 4.20 -17.02
N LEU A 160 9.54 4.69 -17.83
CA LEU A 160 8.46 5.56 -17.36
C LEU A 160 7.63 4.93 -16.23
N ASP A 161 7.15 3.70 -16.42
CA ASP A 161 6.24 3.04 -15.49
C ASP A 161 6.81 1.75 -14.90
N ASP A 162 7.91 1.25 -15.43
CA ASP A 162 8.58 0.02 -14.98
C ASP A 162 10.11 0.20 -14.96
N PHE A 163 10.81 -0.85 -14.59
CA PHE A 163 12.27 -0.90 -14.72
C PHE A 163 12.72 -2.27 -15.19
N LEU A 164 13.83 -2.30 -15.90
CA LEU A 164 14.56 -3.51 -16.25
C LEU A 164 15.77 -3.64 -15.31
N SER A 165 15.98 -4.82 -14.77
CA SER A 165 17.14 -5.07 -13.91
C SER A 165 17.84 -6.35 -14.31
N GLU A 166 19.17 -6.29 -14.29
CA GLU A 166 20.06 -7.43 -14.32
C GLU A 166 20.85 -7.49 -13.02
N VAL A 167 20.76 -8.62 -12.33
CA VAL A 167 21.37 -8.80 -11.01
C VAL A 167 22.21 -10.06 -11.01
N THR A 168 23.51 -9.92 -10.78
CA THR A 168 24.39 -11.06 -10.55
C THR A 168 24.63 -11.21 -9.05
N MET A 169 24.32 -12.39 -8.53
CA MET A 169 24.49 -12.72 -7.14
C MET A 169 25.58 -13.79 -6.99
N ARG A 170 26.46 -13.58 -6.02
CA ARG A 170 27.46 -14.59 -5.62
C ARG A 170 27.21 -15.00 -4.19
N GLY A 171 27.17 -16.30 -3.96
CA GLY A 171 26.85 -16.84 -2.65
C GLY A 171 27.43 -18.22 -2.42
N VAL A 172 27.26 -18.69 -1.20
CA VAL A 172 27.71 -19.98 -0.72
C VAL A 172 26.50 -20.84 -0.36
N ALA A 173 26.49 -22.09 -0.79
CA ALA A 173 25.42 -23.04 -0.48
C ALA A 173 25.38 -23.34 1.02
N LEU A 174 24.23 -23.08 1.64
CA LEU A 174 23.98 -23.40 3.05
C LEU A 174 23.65 -24.88 3.27
N ASP A 175 23.08 -25.51 2.24
CA ASP A 175 22.66 -26.90 2.23
C ASP A 175 23.08 -27.56 0.91
N SER A 176 23.21 -28.89 0.91
CA SER A 176 23.50 -29.63 -0.31
C SER A 176 22.20 -29.83 -1.11
N SER A 177 22.13 -29.25 -2.32
CA SER A 177 20.97 -29.34 -3.20
C SER A 177 21.31 -28.97 -4.64
N ALA A 178 20.48 -29.40 -5.58
CA ALA A 178 20.49 -28.92 -6.95
C ALA A 178 19.53 -27.73 -7.14
N VAL A 179 18.53 -27.57 -6.27
CA VAL A 179 17.50 -26.52 -6.38
C VAL A 179 17.61 -25.58 -5.19
N PHE A 180 17.75 -24.28 -5.48
CA PHE A 180 17.82 -23.23 -4.47
C PHE A 180 16.70 -22.24 -4.59
N THR A 181 16.31 -21.68 -3.43
CA THR A 181 15.16 -20.79 -3.29
C THR A 181 15.61 -19.34 -3.18
N PHE A 182 14.99 -18.50 -4.00
CA PHE A 182 15.16 -17.04 -3.96
C PHE A 182 13.81 -16.36 -3.75
N CYS A 183 13.83 -15.14 -3.20
CA CYS A 183 12.62 -14.35 -2.99
C CYS A 183 12.75 -13.02 -3.73
N LEU A 184 11.83 -12.77 -4.67
CA LEU A 184 11.75 -11.54 -5.45
C LEU A 184 10.34 -10.94 -5.35
N ASN A 185 10.24 -9.61 -5.39
CA ASN A 185 8.94 -8.92 -5.36
C ASN A 185 7.98 -9.51 -6.43
N PRO A 186 6.73 -9.84 -6.07
CA PRO A 186 5.80 -10.53 -6.98
C PRO A 186 5.37 -9.69 -8.18
N GLY A 187 5.46 -8.36 -8.13
CA GLY A 187 5.20 -7.47 -9.26
C GLY A 187 6.29 -7.50 -10.36
N LEU A 188 7.45 -8.14 -10.06
CA LEU A 188 8.55 -8.26 -10.99
C LEU A 188 8.52 -9.61 -11.72
N THR A 189 8.71 -9.61 -13.02
CA THR A 189 8.70 -10.80 -13.87
C THR A 189 10.13 -11.23 -14.21
N VAL A 190 10.52 -12.44 -13.82
CA VAL A 190 11.81 -13.03 -14.18
C VAL A 190 11.80 -13.41 -15.66
N ARG A 191 12.74 -12.92 -16.45
CA ARG A 191 12.89 -13.18 -17.88
C ARG A 191 13.86 -14.31 -18.15
N SER A 192 15.03 -14.27 -17.52
CA SER A 192 16.03 -15.35 -17.60
C SER A 192 16.77 -15.50 -16.28
N VAL A 193 17.31 -16.70 -16.10
CA VAL A 193 18.23 -17.04 -15.00
C VAL A 193 19.40 -17.78 -15.61
N ASP A 194 20.60 -17.29 -15.36
CA ASP A 194 21.82 -17.85 -15.94
C ASP A 194 22.87 -18.05 -14.82
N SER A 195 23.73 -19.05 -14.98
CA SER A 195 24.94 -19.24 -14.16
C SER A 195 26.14 -19.40 -15.07
N ASP A 196 27.12 -18.50 -14.93
CA ASP A 196 28.34 -18.49 -15.75
C ASP A 196 28.06 -18.56 -17.26
N GLY A 197 26.98 -17.88 -17.69
CA GLY A 197 26.54 -17.82 -19.08
C GLY A 197 25.73 -19.03 -19.58
N GLN A 198 25.44 -20.01 -18.69
CA GLN A 198 24.58 -21.13 -19.01
C GLN A 198 23.17 -20.90 -18.48
N PRO A 199 22.11 -21.04 -19.30
CA PRO A 199 20.74 -20.84 -18.88
C PRO A 199 20.30 -21.91 -17.87
N LEU A 200 19.71 -21.49 -16.77
CA LEU A 200 19.16 -22.35 -15.74
C LEU A 200 17.65 -22.46 -15.84
N LYS A 201 17.12 -23.61 -15.43
CA LYS A 201 15.69 -23.80 -15.29
C LYS A 201 15.21 -23.15 -14.00
N PHE A 202 14.10 -22.44 -14.06
CA PHE A 202 13.48 -21.88 -12.89
C PHE A 202 11.97 -22.06 -12.86
N LYS A 203 11.40 -22.08 -11.67
CA LYS A 203 9.96 -22.11 -11.44
C LYS A 203 9.61 -21.00 -10.48
N ARG A 204 8.54 -20.26 -10.76
CA ARG A 204 8.05 -19.20 -9.90
C ARG A 204 6.75 -19.59 -9.20
N ASP A 205 6.68 -19.29 -7.89
CA ASP A 205 5.49 -19.35 -7.07
C ASP A 205 5.34 -18.03 -6.30
N LYS A 206 4.55 -17.11 -6.85
CA LYS A 206 4.39 -15.71 -6.34
C LYS A 206 5.75 -15.01 -6.18
N GLN A 207 6.15 -14.74 -4.91
CA GLN A 207 7.44 -14.13 -4.59
C GLN A 207 8.62 -15.11 -4.62
N ILE A 208 8.37 -16.40 -4.66
CA ILE A 208 9.42 -17.41 -4.62
C ILE A 208 9.86 -17.77 -6.03
N VAL A 209 11.17 -17.84 -6.22
CA VAL A 209 11.82 -18.31 -7.44
C VAL A 209 12.70 -19.51 -7.08
N LEU A 210 12.34 -20.69 -7.56
CA LEU A 210 13.13 -21.92 -7.43
C LEU A 210 14.02 -22.04 -8.65
N VAL A 211 15.33 -22.12 -8.44
CA VAL A 211 16.32 -22.22 -9.52
C VAL A 211 17.01 -23.58 -9.42
N ASP A 212 17.00 -24.32 -10.52
CA ASP A 212 17.66 -25.60 -10.66
C ASP A 212 19.01 -25.41 -11.35
N PHE A 213 20.09 -25.64 -10.62
CA PHE A 213 21.46 -25.52 -11.12
C PHE A 213 21.87 -26.73 -11.99
N GLY A 214 21.03 -27.76 -12.08
CA GLY A 214 21.31 -28.98 -12.87
C GLY A 214 22.39 -29.88 -12.26
N THR A 215 23.16 -29.38 -11.32
CA THR A 215 24.19 -30.12 -10.56
C THR A 215 23.96 -29.94 -9.07
N ASN A 216 24.23 -31.00 -8.29
CA ASN A 216 24.09 -30.85 -6.84
C ASN A 216 25.29 -30.09 -6.28
N LEU A 217 25.04 -28.90 -5.77
CA LEU A 217 26.04 -28.12 -5.03
C LEU A 217 26.15 -28.69 -3.62
N ALA A 218 27.38 -28.94 -3.16
CA ALA A 218 27.61 -29.34 -1.78
C ALA A 218 27.54 -28.11 -0.83
N LYS A 219 27.27 -28.37 0.43
CA LYS A 219 27.32 -27.33 1.45
C LYS A 219 28.72 -26.70 1.48
N GLY A 220 28.79 -25.38 1.34
CA GLY A 220 30.03 -24.60 1.29
C GLY A 220 30.51 -24.29 -0.13
N ASP A 221 29.91 -24.88 -1.17
CA ASP A 221 30.25 -24.54 -2.55
C ASP A 221 29.80 -23.11 -2.88
N THR A 222 30.59 -22.43 -3.69
CA THR A 222 30.30 -21.09 -4.19
C THR A 222 29.53 -21.19 -5.51
N ALA A 223 28.49 -20.40 -5.64
CA ALA A 223 27.72 -20.29 -6.89
C ALA A 223 27.51 -18.85 -7.27
N SER A 224 27.49 -18.60 -8.59
CA SER A 224 27.10 -17.31 -9.17
C SER A 224 25.83 -17.51 -9.97
N VAL A 225 24.88 -16.59 -9.82
CA VAL A 225 23.63 -16.64 -10.57
C VAL A 225 23.23 -15.23 -11.00
N THR A 226 22.87 -15.09 -12.27
CA THR A 226 22.42 -13.84 -12.87
C THR A 226 20.96 -13.94 -13.21
N PHE A 227 20.17 -12.97 -12.75
CA PHE A 227 18.76 -12.85 -13.06
C PHE A 227 18.53 -11.60 -13.90
N LYS A 228 17.70 -11.73 -14.94
CA LYS A 228 17.12 -10.62 -15.69
C LYS A 228 15.64 -10.57 -15.39
N TYR A 229 15.15 -9.44 -14.92
CA TYR A 229 13.75 -9.26 -14.59
C TYR A 229 13.30 -7.82 -14.86
N ASP A 230 12.01 -7.64 -15.04
CA ASP A 230 11.37 -6.34 -15.28
C ASP A 230 10.00 -6.27 -14.62
N GLY A 231 9.44 -5.08 -14.53
CA GLY A 231 8.09 -4.84 -14.04
C GLY A 231 7.97 -3.70 -13.05
N GLN A 232 6.88 -3.72 -12.31
CA GLN A 232 6.56 -2.75 -11.26
C GLN A 232 6.61 -3.40 -9.89
N ILE A 233 6.99 -2.63 -8.88
CA ILE A 233 7.04 -3.11 -7.50
C ILE A 233 5.61 -3.26 -6.94
N ASP A 234 5.24 -4.46 -6.52
CA ASP A 234 4.03 -4.67 -5.74
C ASP A 234 4.23 -4.19 -4.30
N ASN A 235 3.58 -3.09 -3.96
CA ASN A 235 3.65 -2.46 -2.64
C ASN A 235 2.94 -3.26 -1.54
N SER A 236 2.08 -4.22 -1.88
CA SER A 236 1.44 -5.10 -0.90
C SER A 236 2.38 -6.17 -0.36
N PHE A 237 3.52 -6.39 -1.05
CA PHE A 237 4.61 -7.27 -0.62
C PHE A 237 5.52 -6.56 0.40
N CYS A 238 5.02 -6.36 1.63
CA CYS A 238 5.75 -5.69 2.71
C CYS A 238 5.59 -6.45 4.02
N TYR A 239 6.61 -6.37 4.88
CA TYR A 239 6.54 -6.79 6.29
C TYR A 239 6.18 -8.26 6.53
N LEU A 240 6.59 -9.19 5.64
CA LEU A 240 6.25 -10.61 5.74
C LEU A 240 6.95 -11.34 6.91
N ASP A 241 8.14 -10.86 7.29
CA ASP A 241 9.00 -11.50 8.30
C ASP A 241 9.00 -10.73 9.63
N ILE A 242 7.99 -9.89 9.87
CA ILE A 242 7.93 -9.11 11.10
C ILE A 242 7.27 -9.95 12.20
N PRO A 243 7.88 -10.03 13.39
CA PRO A 243 7.29 -10.72 14.53
C PRO A 243 5.91 -10.15 14.88
N PRO A 244 4.94 -11.00 15.26
CA PRO A 244 3.57 -10.57 15.59
C PRO A 244 3.50 -9.48 16.66
N GLU A 245 4.42 -9.50 17.63
CA GLU A 245 4.49 -8.51 18.71
C GLU A 245 4.81 -7.12 18.17
N VAL A 246 5.77 -7.03 17.24
CA VAL A 246 6.16 -5.76 16.59
C VAL A 246 5.04 -5.27 15.68
N LEU A 247 4.40 -6.20 14.94
CA LEU A 247 3.25 -5.87 14.09
C LEU A 247 2.10 -5.27 14.91
N GLN A 248 1.80 -5.86 16.07
CA GLN A 248 0.74 -5.40 16.96
C GLN A 248 1.08 -4.05 17.61
N ALA A 249 2.32 -3.86 18.09
CA ALA A 249 2.77 -2.61 18.68
C ALA A 249 2.80 -1.43 17.69
N SER A 250 3.00 -1.72 16.40
CA SER A 250 3.09 -0.71 15.34
C SER A 250 1.94 -0.80 14.33
N LYS A 251 0.75 -1.21 14.77
CA LYS A 251 -0.42 -1.49 13.92
C LYS A 251 -0.73 -0.38 12.89
N LYS A 252 -0.70 0.88 13.30
CA LYS A 252 -0.96 2.04 12.44
C LYS A 252 0.05 2.14 11.30
N LYS A 253 1.34 1.93 11.60
CA LYS A 253 2.44 1.97 10.64
C LYS A 253 2.27 0.91 9.54
N PHE A 254 1.95 -0.31 9.94
CA PHE A 254 1.75 -1.42 9.00
C PHE A 254 0.44 -1.32 8.23
N LEU A 255 -0.62 -0.81 8.87
CA LEU A 255 -1.92 -0.65 8.23
C LEU A 255 -1.85 0.30 7.03
N PHE A 256 -1.10 1.40 7.15
CA PHE A 256 -0.98 2.42 6.11
C PHE A 256 0.30 2.30 5.29
N ASN A 257 1.10 1.25 5.47
CA ASN A 257 2.39 1.05 4.80
C ASN A 257 3.29 2.30 4.87
N ILE A 258 3.43 2.88 6.06
CA ILE A 258 4.18 4.14 6.25
C ILE A 258 5.64 3.97 5.85
N ASP A 259 6.25 2.83 6.25
CA ASP A 259 7.61 2.47 5.87
C ASP A 259 7.55 1.37 4.83
N LYS A 260 7.37 1.73 3.58
CA LYS A 260 7.36 0.78 2.47
C LYS A 260 8.75 0.19 2.27
N GLN A 261 8.85 -1.13 2.33
CA GLN A 261 10.06 -1.84 1.94
C GLN A 261 10.01 -2.13 0.44
N TYR A 262 10.68 -1.33 -0.35
CA TYR A 262 10.83 -1.57 -1.77
C TYR A 262 11.94 -2.61 -2.01
N CYS A 263 11.55 -3.89 -2.07
CA CYS A 263 12.47 -4.97 -2.46
C CYS A 263 12.41 -5.14 -3.98
N PHE A 264 13.28 -4.43 -4.70
CA PHE A 264 13.52 -4.66 -6.13
C PHE A 264 14.65 -5.66 -6.40
N PHE A 265 15.32 -6.14 -5.36
CA PHE A 265 16.37 -7.15 -5.40
C PHE A 265 15.96 -8.40 -4.62
N PHE A 266 16.70 -9.47 -4.83
CA PHE A 266 16.43 -10.75 -4.18
C PHE A 266 16.73 -10.70 -2.69
N ARG A 267 15.88 -11.34 -1.90
CA ARG A 267 15.99 -11.45 -0.46
C ARG A 267 16.00 -12.93 -0.05
N ASN A 268 16.84 -13.27 0.92
CA ASN A 268 16.78 -14.58 1.56
C ASN A 268 15.82 -14.57 2.73
N ILE A 269 14.95 -15.58 2.78
CA ILE A 269 13.98 -15.76 3.84
C ILE A 269 14.65 -16.47 5.02
N GLY A 270 14.56 -15.87 6.21
CA GLY A 270 15.07 -16.48 7.45
C GLY A 270 16.59 -16.56 7.55
N VAL A 271 17.33 -15.83 6.70
CA VAL A 271 18.81 -15.76 6.75
C VAL A 271 19.23 -14.31 6.86
N THR A 272 20.06 -14.00 7.86
CA THR A 272 20.68 -12.67 7.96
C THR A 272 21.95 -12.68 7.13
N ASN A 273 22.02 -11.84 6.11
CA ASN A 273 23.17 -11.69 5.24
C ASN A 273 23.90 -10.37 5.51
N SER A 274 25.23 -10.42 5.56
CA SER A 274 26.06 -9.23 5.29
C SER A 274 26.58 -9.34 3.86
N TYR A 275 26.34 -8.33 3.04
CA TYR A 275 26.69 -8.33 1.62
C TYR A 275 27.23 -6.97 1.18
N ARG A 276 28.07 -7.00 0.14
CA ARG A 276 28.45 -5.79 -0.60
C ARG A 276 27.48 -5.61 -1.75
N VAL A 277 27.02 -4.39 -1.95
CA VAL A 277 26.16 -4.02 -3.06
C VAL A 277 26.93 -3.07 -3.99
N ALA A 278 27.04 -3.43 -5.26
CA ALA A 278 27.47 -2.54 -6.32
C ALA A 278 26.23 -2.21 -7.16
N LEU A 279 25.79 -0.96 -7.13
CA LEU A 279 24.61 -0.50 -7.86
C LEU A 279 25.04 0.34 -9.07
N TYR A 280 24.70 -0.15 -10.27
CA TYR A 280 24.85 0.59 -11.51
C TYR A 280 23.45 1.01 -11.97
N VAL A 281 23.17 2.31 -11.89
CA VAL A 281 21.92 2.89 -12.36
C VAL A 281 22.17 3.50 -13.72
N VAL A 282 21.57 2.94 -14.76
CA VAL A 282 21.55 3.53 -16.09
C VAL A 282 20.28 4.40 -16.17
N THR A 283 20.46 5.70 -16.07
CA THR A 283 19.39 6.64 -16.42
C THR A 283 19.36 6.76 -17.94
N SER A 284 18.21 6.50 -18.55
CA SER A 284 18.01 6.89 -19.95
C SER A 284 18.33 8.38 -20.06
N ASP A 285 19.26 8.74 -20.91
CA ASP A 285 19.61 10.13 -21.16
C ASP A 285 18.33 10.91 -21.46
N VAL A 286 17.95 11.75 -20.52
CA VAL A 286 17.10 12.89 -20.86
C VAL A 286 17.98 13.74 -21.75
N GLU A 287 17.77 13.65 -23.06
CA GLU A 287 18.35 14.56 -24.00
C GLU A 287 18.20 15.97 -23.43
N ASN A 288 19.32 16.57 -23.14
CA ASN A 288 19.39 17.94 -22.66
C ASN A 288 18.98 18.83 -23.85
N PRO A 289 17.78 19.43 -23.88
CA PRO A 289 17.42 20.34 -24.95
C PRO A 289 18.01 21.70 -24.62
N GLY A 290 19.32 21.84 -24.84
CA GLY A 290 20.00 23.08 -24.49
C GLY A 290 21.43 23.16 -24.99
N ASN A 291 21.60 23.28 -26.31
CA ASN A 291 22.62 24.09 -26.93
C ASN A 291 22.05 24.74 -28.19
#